data_cde2df3cd54cf152dd3f013c3a5ad2c6
#
_entry.id   cde2df3cd54cf152dd3f013c3a5ad2c6
#
_cell.length_a   1.000
_cell.length_b   1.000
_cell.length_c   1.000
_cell.angle_alpha   90.00
_cell.angle_beta   90.00
_cell.angle_gamma   90.00
#
_symmetry.space_group_name_H-M   'P 1'
#
loop_
_entity.id
_entity.type
_entity.pdbx_description
1 polymer ?
#
loop_
_entity_poly.entity_id
_entity_poly.type
_entity_poly.pdbx_seq_one_letter_code
_entity_poly.pdbx_strand_id
1 'polypeptide(L)'
;MPSVEPPANILVTGANGYFATYAVEDLLERGYTVTGSVRSARKGEEMKQLFARYGKRFSYVVVPDITEPTAFDQVIRENRFDGVAHAASPVNPQPGGTTDEYFRPAVTGTINILESIKKFGPSVKRVVYTSSCATVLHDQEGIQHTEAHWNENVLKTVEEKGNKSSHREMYRASKTLAEKAAWKYVNENKGHINYDLVTALPSYIVGAPMHNVASRDQLTSTNAVASSIRQPRPASEYTDTAYWFIHVKDMAALHSAAFSEPDAAGHRILGVAGDASWQDIYDALNEYPAFPKVPRGNPRSRGRPDSGSKDWDTSYSRRLLGREFIGIKQSFRETEEYYQKKGWAFMP
;
A
#
# COMPACT_ATOMS: atom_id res chain seq x y z
N MET A 1 -10.71 13.12 -16.79
CA MET A 1 -10.26 12.35 -17.97
C MET A 1 -11.08 11.08 -18.08
N PRO A 2 -11.08 10.35 -19.22
CA PRO A 2 -11.84 9.11 -19.33
C PRO A 2 -11.24 8.03 -18.41
N SER A 3 -12.10 7.16 -17.87
CA SER A 3 -11.69 5.94 -17.15
C SER A 3 -10.84 5.02 -18.04
N VAL A 4 -10.13 4.11 -17.40
CA VAL A 4 -9.34 3.08 -18.06
C VAL A 4 -10.05 1.75 -17.82
N GLU A 5 -10.84 1.33 -18.82
CA GLU A 5 -11.66 0.11 -18.76
C GLU A 5 -10.96 -1.07 -19.44
N PRO A 6 -11.19 -2.32 -18.99
CA PRO A 6 -10.74 -3.48 -19.72
C PRO A 6 -11.49 -3.64 -21.07
N PRO A 7 -10.81 -4.18 -22.11
CA PRO A 7 -9.41 -4.58 -22.11
C PRO A 7 -8.47 -3.38 -22.25
N ALA A 8 -7.58 -3.20 -21.30
CA ALA A 8 -6.57 -2.15 -21.32
C ALA A 8 -5.25 -2.68 -20.76
N ASN A 9 -4.14 -2.05 -21.10
CA ASN A 9 -2.79 -2.45 -20.69
C ASN A 9 -2.32 -1.61 -19.51
N ILE A 10 -2.05 -2.25 -18.39
CA ILE A 10 -1.60 -1.60 -17.15
C ILE A 10 -0.16 -2.00 -16.84
N LEU A 11 0.69 -1.00 -16.62
CA LEU A 11 1.99 -1.21 -16.00
C LEU A 11 1.82 -1.20 -14.47
N VAL A 12 2.23 -2.27 -13.78
CA VAL A 12 2.30 -2.30 -12.32
C VAL A 12 3.77 -2.27 -11.91
N THR A 13 4.23 -1.19 -11.28
CA THR A 13 5.62 -1.11 -10.85
C THR A 13 5.83 -1.81 -9.52
N GLY A 14 7.00 -2.48 -9.35
CA GLY A 14 7.28 -3.26 -8.14
C GLY A 14 6.34 -4.46 -7.96
N ALA A 15 5.92 -5.08 -9.05
CA ALA A 15 4.86 -6.09 -9.14
C ALA A 15 5.05 -7.31 -8.21
N ASN A 16 6.29 -7.63 -7.84
CA ASN A 16 6.61 -8.73 -6.91
C ASN A 16 6.54 -8.34 -5.42
N GLY A 17 6.11 -7.11 -5.11
CA GLY A 17 5.86 -6.66 -3.74
C GLY A 17 4.60 -7.30 -3.15
N TYR A 18 4.51 -7.35 -1.81
CA TYR A 18 3.40 -8.00 -1.10
C TYR A 18 2.03 -7.51 -1.58
N PHE A 19 1.79 -6.20 -1.52
CA PHE A 19 0.56 -5.58 -1.99
C PHE A 19 0.43 -5.66 -3.52
N ALA A 20 1.51 -5.32 -4.25
CA ALA A 20 1.47 -5.21 -5.71
C ALA A 20 1.11 -6.53 -6.41
N THR A 21 1.48 -7.68 -5.82
CA THR A 21 1.10 -9.00 -6.33
C THR A 21 -0.41 -9.17 -6.35
N TYR A 22 -1.12 -8.71 -5.33
CA TYR A 22 -2.59 -8.71 -5.29
C TYR A 22 -3.20 -7.69 -6.26
N ALA A 23 -2.58 -6.52 -6.42
CA ALA A 23 -3.03 -5.55 -7.42
C ALA A 23 -2.91 -6.10 -8.85
N VAL A 24 -1.83 -6.83 -9.15
CA VAL A 24 -1.68 -7.56 -10.43
C VAL A 24 -2.80 -8.58 -10.61
N GLU A 25 -3.08 -9.41 -9.59
CA GLU A 25 -4.13 -10.43 -9.67
C GLU A 25 -5.50 -9.82 -9.90
N ASP A 26 -5.89 -8.81 -9.11
CA ASP A 26 -7.22 -8.19 -9.21
C ASP A 26 -7.41 -7.51 -10.59
N LEU A 27 -6.39 -6.86 -11.13
CA LEU A 27 -6.42 -6.32 -12.49
C LEU A 27 -6.60 -7.43 -13.54
N LEU A 28 -5.86 -8.53 -13.45
CA LEU A 28 -5.98 -9.67 -14.37
C LEU A 28 -7.37 -10.31 -14.28
N GLU A 29 -7.93 -10.45 -13.09
CA GLU A 29 -9.28 -10.99 -12.87
C GLU A 29 -10.35 -10.11 -13.48
N ARG A 30 -10.19 -8.79 -13.44
CA ARG A 30 -11.08 -7.81 -14.08
C ARG A 30 -10.92 -7.73 -15.60
N GLY A 31 -9.97 -8.45 -16.20
CA GLY A 31 -9.83 -8.53 -17.66
C GLY A 31 -8.78 -7.59 -18.25
N TYR A 32 -7.98 -6.91 -17.44
CA TYR A 32 -6.83 -6.15 -17.91
C TYR A 32 -5.70 -7.04 -18.38
N THR A 33 -4.83 -6.48 -19.21
CA THR A 33 -3.49 -7.03 -19.49
C THR A 33 -2.49 -6.29 -18.61
N VAL A 34 -1.60 -7.01 -17.95
CA VAL A 34 -0.68 -6.44 -16.97
C VAL A 34 0.76 -6.73 -17.34
N THR A 35 1.59 -5.68 -17.36
CA THR A 35 3.04 -5.78 -17.37
C THR A 35 3.57 -5.39 -16.00
N GLY A 36 4.22 -6.33 -15.30
CA GLY A 36 4.83 -6.06 -13.99
C GLY A 36 6.28 -5.60 -14.11
N SER A 37 6.69 -4.47 -13.52
CA SER A 37 8.12 -4.19 -13.39
C SER A 37 8.70 -4.84 -12.13
N VAL A 38 9.87 -5.43 -12.27
CA VAL A 38 10.61 -6.13 -11.21
C VAL A 38 12.09 -5.75 -11.25
N ARG A 39 12.81 -5.93 -10.12
CA ARG A 39 14.24 -5.55 -10.04
C ARG A 39 15.18 -6.53 -10.75
N SER A 40 14.75 -7.76 -11.03
CA SER A 40 15.58 -8.78 -11.67
C SER A 40 14.75 -9.78 -12.46
N ALA A 41 15.34 -10.38 -13.51
CA ALA A 41 14.69 -11.40 -14.32
C ALA A 41 14.22 -12.60 -13.48
N ARG A 42 14.99 -13.04 -12.48
CA ARG A 42 14.56 -14.11 -11.56
C ARG A 42 13.22 -13.81 -10.90
N LYS A 43 13.04 -12.58 -10.41
CA LYS A 43 11.76 -12.15 -9.81
C LYS A 43 10.63 -12.09 -10.85
N GLY A 44 10.95 -11.72 -12.08
CA GLY A 44 10.01 -11.75 -13.20
C GLY A 44 9.52 -13.14 -13.54
N GLU A 45 10.41 -14.13 -13.60
CA GLU A 45 10.03 -15.52 -13.84
C GLU A 45 9.19 -16.10 -12.69
N GLU A 46 9.52 -15.79 -11.43
CA GLU A 46 8.68 -16.15 -10.28
C GLU A 46 7.24 -15.62 -10.44
N MET A 47 7.08 -14.36 -10.86
CA MET A 47 5.77 -13.75 -11.11
C MET A 47 5.05 -14.38 -12.29
N LYS A 48 5.78 -14.68 -13.38
CA LYS A 48 5.22 -15.34 -14.56
C LYS A 48 4.68 -16.74 -14.23
N GLN A 49 5.36 -17.48 -13.37
CA GLN A 49 4.88 -18.75 -12.86
C GLN A 49 3.63 -18.57 -11.99
N LEU A 50 3.61 -17.60 -11.09
CA LEU A 50 2.48 -17.30 -10.21
C LEU A 50 1.21 -16.98 -11.01
N PHE A 51 1.34 -16.21 -12.09
CA PHE A 51 0.24 -15.79 -12.95
C PHE A 51 0.10 -16.61 -14.23
N ALA A 52 0.69 -17.82 -14.32
CA ALA A 52 0.66 -18.66 -15.50
C ALA A 52 -0.77 -18.95 -16.03
N ARG A 53 -1.76 -19.01 -15.12
CA ARG A 53 -3.18 -19.22 -15.47
C ARG A 53 -3.77 -18.13 -16.37
N TYR A 54 -3.18 -16.93 -16.38
CA TYR A 54 -3.63 -15.80 -17.20
C TYR A 54 -2.96 -15.73 -18.58
N GLY A 55 -2.00 -16.63 -18.85
CA GLY A 55 -1.33 -16.76 -20.15
C GLY A 55 -0.66 -15.44 -20.59
N LYS A 56 -0.99 -15.02 -21.81
CA LYS A 56 -0.40 -13.81 -22.42
C LYS A 56 -0.86 -12.48 -21.77
N ARG A 57 -1.84 -12.52 -20.88
CA ARG A 57 -2.30 -11.30 -20.19
C ARG A 57 -1.36 -10.80 -19.09
N PHE A 58 -0.39 -11.64 -18.70
CA PHE A 58 0.68 -11.21 -17.81
C PHE A 58 2.05 -11.31 -18.48
N SER A 59 2.83 -10.23 -18.37
CA SER A 59 4.23 -10.16 -18.74
C SER A 59 5.03 -9.37 -17.71
N TYR A 60 6.36 -9.38 -17.81
CA TYR A 60 7.19 -8.56 -16.94
C TYR A 60 8.30 -7.83 -17.70
N VAL A 61 8.80 -6.76 -17.09
CA VAL A 61 9.98 -5.99 -17.50
C VAL A 61 10.92 -5.83 -16.31
N VAL A 62 12.21 -5.65 -16.58
CA VAL A 62 13.22 -5.45 -15.52
C VAL A 62 13.55 -3.97 -15.40
N VAL A 63 13.33 -3.42 -14.20
CA VAL A 63 13.73 -2.07 -13.79
C VAL A 63 14.52 -2.23 -12.49
N PRO A 64 15.86 -2.27 -12.56
CA PRO A 64 16.71 -2.59 -11.41
C PRO A 64 16.61 -1.57 -10.27
N ASP A 65 16.60 -0.28 -10.61
CA ASP A 65 16.49 0.83 -9.68
C ASP A 65 15.57 1.92 -10.21
N ILE A 66 14.48 2.19 -9.51
CA ILE A 66 13.49 3.21 -9.87
C ILE A 66 14.00 4.65 -9.60
N THR A 67 15.08 4.80 -8.84
CA THR A 67 15.65 6.11 -8.48
C THR A 67 16.60 6.63 -9.55
N GLU A 68 17.05 5.78 -10.48
CA GLU A 68 17.87 6.19 -11.58
C GLU A 68 17.09 7.10 -12.55
N PRO A 69 17.65 8.22 -12.98
CA PRO A 69 17.06 9.02 -14.04
C PRO A 69 16.79 8.13 -15.26
N THR A 70 15.65 8.31 -15.92
CA THR A 70 15.29 7.49 -17.10
C THR A 70 14.98 6.02 -16.85
N ALA A 71 14.87 5.58 -15.57
CA ALA A 71 14.61 4.18 -15.20
C ALA A 71 13.44 3.53 -15.96
N PHE A 72 12.44 4.29 -16.30
CA PHE A 72 11.25 3.82 -16.99
C PHE A 72 11.17 4.23 -18.48
N ASP A 73 12.11 5.04 -18.98
CA ASP A 73 12.03 5.62 -20.35
C ASP A 73 11.90 4.54 -21.42
N GLN A 74 12.76 3.50 -21.34
CA GLN A 74 12.72 2.40 -22.31
C GLN A 74 11.41 1.60 -22.19
N VAL A 75 11.00 1.29 -20.95
CA VAL A 75 9.78 0.51 -20.70
C VAL A 75 8.54 1.22 -21.25
N ILE A 76 8.41 2.52 -21.00
CA ILE A 76 7.26 3.32 -21.46
C ILE A 76 7.31 3.53 -22.99
N ARG A 77 8.49 3.70 -23.57
CA ARG A 77 8.67 3.90 -25.02
C ARG A 77 8.36 2.66 -25.83
N GLU A 78 8.80 1.49 -25.35
CA GLU A 78 8.68 0.22 -26.10
C GLU A 78 7.32 -0.47 -25.91
N ASN A 79 6.52 -0.02 -24.94
CA ASN A 79 5.24 -0.62 -24.64
C ASN A 79 4.13 0.43 -24.63
N ARG A 80 2.96 0.05 -25.12
CA ARG A 80 1.78 0.89 -25.05
C ARG A 80 0.98 0.54 -23.78
N PHE A 81 0.98 1.47 -22.82
CA PHE A 81 0.16 1.38 -21.62
C PHE A 81 -1.00 2.37 -21.67
N ASP A 82 -2.16 1.97 -21.15
CA ASP A 82 -3.34 2.80 -20.98
C ASP A 82 -3.40 3.37 -19.54
N GLY A 83 -2.77 2.69 -18.59
CA GLY A 83 -2.67 3.12 -17.20
C GLY A 83 -1.40 2.62 -16.50
N VAL A 84 -1.04 3.26 -15.40
CA VAL A 84 0.12 2.88 -14.58
C VAL A 84 -0.28 2.80 -13.10
N ALA A 85 -0.11 1.63 -12.48
CA ALA A 85 -0.17 1.44 -11.03
C ALA A 85 1.25 1.55 -10.46
N HIS A 86 1.59 2.69 -9.89
CA HIS A 86 2.91 2.90 -9.30
C HIS A 86 2.94 2.45 -7.84
N ALA A 87 3.25 1.16 -7.65
CA ALA A 87 3.36 0.54 -6.32
C ALA A 87 4.81 0.34 -5.86
N ALA A 88 5.79 0.55 -6.74
CA ALA A 88 7.19 0.51 -6.38
C ALA A 88 7.52 1.65 -5.40
N SER A 89 8.23 1.31 -4.35
CA SER A 89 8.83 2.28 -3.44
C SER A 89 10.28 1.87 -3.18
N PRO A 90 11.20 2.82 -3.04
CA PRO A 90 12.56 2.49 -2.62
C PRO A 90 12.55 1.70 -1.32
N VAL A 91 13.55 0.85 -1.13
CA VAL A 91 13.71 0.14 0.15
C VAL A 91 13.93 1.20 1.23
N ASN A 92 13.15 1.12 2.31
CA ASN A 92 13.35 2.00 3.45
C ASN A 92 14.79 1.86 3.97
N PRO A 93 15.49 2.95 4.22
CA PRO A 93 16.78 2.91 4.89
C PRO A 93 16.66 2.17 6.23
N GLN A 94 17.77 1.61 6.68
CA GLN A 94 17.82 1.03 8.01
C GLN A 94 17.58 2.11 9.08
N PRO A 95 17.05 1.75 10.26
CA PRO A 95 16.95 2.70 11.36
C PRO A 95 18.28 3.41 11.60
N GLY A 96 18.26 4.74 11.73
CA GLY A 96 19.45 5.59 11.87
C GLY A 96 19.98 6.19 10.56
N GLY A 97 19.30 5.94 9.42
CA GLY A 97 19.60 6.64 8.16
C GLY A 97 19.31 8.14 8.22
N THR A 98 19.92 8.90 7.31
CA THR A 98 19.76 10.35 7.19
C THR A 98 18.43 10.73 6.52
N THR A 99 17.99 11.98 6.69
CA THR A 99 16.81 12.53 6.00
C THR A 99 16.93 12.39 4.49
N ASP A 100 18.11 12.62 3.92
CA ASP A 100 18.35 12.49 2.47
C ASP A 100 18.17 11.05 1.96
N GLU A 101 18.63 10.06 2.73
CA GLU A 101 18.46 8.64 2.40
C GLU A 101 16.99 8.20 2.41
N TYR A 102 16.13 8.88 3.17
CA TYR A 102 14.68 8.62 3.16
C TYR A 102 13.96 9.39 2.06
N PHE A 103 14.26 10.67 1.92
CA PHE A 103 13.41 11.60 1.15
C PHE A 103 13.75 11.60 -0.32
N ARG A 104 15.03 11.72 -0.68
CA ARG A 104 15.46 11.80 -2.07
C ARG A 104 15.02 10.58 -2.88
N PRO A 105 15.27 9.33 -2.45
CA PRO A 105 14.83 8.17 -3.22
C PRO A 105 13.30 8.07 -3.36
N ALA A 106 12.55 8.42 -2.31
CA ALA A 106 11.09 8.37 -2.33
C ALA A 106 10.51 9.38 -3.34
N VAL A 107 11.02 10.60 -3.34
CA VAL A 107 10.59 11.65 -4.28
C VAL A 107 11.06 11.33 -5.69
N THR A 108 12.37 11.01 -5.87
CA THR A 108 12.94 10.73 -7.19
C THR A 108 12.28 9.55 -7.88
N GLY A 109 12.08 8.43 -7.15
CA GLY A 109 11.42 7.24 -7.72
C GLY A 109 10.00 7.52 -8.20
N THR A 110 9.28 8.41 -7.48
CA THR A 110 7.93 8.81 -7.86
C THR A 110 7.95 9.77 -9.08
N ILE A 111 8.85 10.71 -9.12
CA ILE A 111 8.93 11.68 -10.24
C ILE A 111 9.44 11.03 -11.53
N ASN A 112 10.39 10.09 -11.45
CA ASN A 112 10.96 9.43 -12.62
C ASN A 112 9.90 8.72 -13.49
N ILE A 113 8.95 8.02 -12.89
CA ILE A 113 7.87 7.37 -13.66
C ILE A 113 6.96 8.41 -14.33
N LEU A 114 6.60 9.49 -13.61
CA LEU A 114 5.76 10.57 -14.16
C LEU A 114 6.42 11.28 -15.32
N GLU A 115 7.74 11.54 -15.22
CA GLU A 115 8.56 12.11 -16.28
C GLU A 115 8.62 11.19 -17.52
N SER A 116 8.86 9.89 -17.32
CA SER A 116 8.92 8.92 -18.42
C SER A 116 7.58 8.82 -19.15
N ILE A 117 6.46 8.83 -18.39
CA ILE A 117 5.11 8.83 -18.99
C ILE A 117 4.88 10.12 -19.80
N LYS A 118 5.23 11.28 -19.25
CA LYS A 118 5.12 12.56 -19.98
C LYS A 118 5.89 12.54 -21.31
N LYS A 119 7.09 11.96 -21.30
CA LYS A 119 7.98 11.95 -22.49
C LYS A 119 7.55 10.91 -23.53
N PHE A 120 7.13 9.74 -23.11
CA PHE A 120 7.02 8.56 -23.99
C PHE A 120 5.69 7.81 -23.90
N GLY A 121 4.80 8.17 -22.96
CA GLY A 121 3.54 7.48 -22.70
C GLY A 121 2.28 8.24 -23.13
N PRO A 122 2.13 8.65 -24.40
CA PRO A 122 0.98 9.47 -24.81
C PRO A 122 -0.38 8.74 -24.69
N SER A 123 -0.38 7.40 -24.60
CA SER A 123 -1.59 6.59 -24.41
C SER A 123 -2.01 6.45 -22.97
N VAL A 124 -1.14 6.77 -22.00
CA VAL A 124 -1.49 6.67 -20.57
C VAL A 124 -2.52 7.73 -20.22
N LYS A 125 -3.64 7.28 -19.65
CA LYS A 125 -4.77 8.13 -19.27
C LYS A 125 -4.86 8.33 -17.77
N ARG A 126 -4.33 7.39 -16.96
CA ARG A 126 -4.39 7.45 -15.49
C ARG A 126 -3.16 6.83 -14.85
N VAL A 127 -2.67 7.49 -13.82
CA VAL A 127 -1.65 6.95 -12.90
C VAL A 127 -2.28 6.79 -11.53
N VAL A 128 -2.24 5.56 -10.98
CA VAL A 128 -2.65 5.26 -9.61
C VAL A 128 -1.38 5.04 -8.78
N TYR A 129 -1.07 5.99 -7.90
CA TYR A 129 0.13 5.97 -7.06
C TYR A 129 -0.17 5.44 -5.66
N THR A 130 0.57 4.42 -5.23
CA THR A 130 0.47 3.88 -3.86
C THR A 130 1.26 4.75 -2.89
N SER A 131 0.55 5.62 -2.19
CA SER A 131 1.07 6.46 -1.11
C SER A 131 0.94 5.77 0.26
N SER A 132 0.42 6.45 1.28
CA SER A 132 0.16 5.92 2.62
C SER A 132 -0.85 6.79 3.36
N CYS A 133 -1.67 6.22 4.22
CA CYS A 133 -2.51 6.98 5.15
C CYS A 133 -1.68 7.88 6.09
N ALA A 134 -0.39 7.61 6.23
CA ALA A 134 0.53 8.45 6.99
C ALA A 134 0.58 9.90 6.47
N THR A 135 0.20 10.14 5.21
CA THR A 135 0.24 11.46 4.58
C THR A 135 -0.91 12.38 4.95
N VAL A 136 -1.98 11.84 5.57
CA VAL A 136 -3.15 12.62 6.01
C VAL A 136 -3.27 12.77 7.53
N LEU A 137 -2.32 12.20 8.29
CA LEU A 137 -2.37 12.28 9.75
C LEU A 137 -2.25 13.73 10.24
N HIS A 138 -3.07 14.08 11.22
CA HIS A 138 -3.06 15.37 11.92
C HIS A 138 -3.35 15.16 13.41
N ASP A 139 -3.05 16.15 14.23
CA ASP A 139 -3.21 16.09 15.69
C ASP A 139 -4.46 16.84 16.21
N GLN A 140 -5.42 17.11 15.33
CA GLN A 140 -6.67 17.77 15.70
C GLN A 140 -7.61 16.78 16.39
N GLU A 141 -7.85 17.00 17.69
CA GLU A 141 -8.72 16.11 18.47
C GLU A 141 -10.18 16.17 17.98
N GLY A 142 -10.83 15.00 17.97
CA GLY A 142 -12.24 14.87 17.60
C GLY A 142 -12.55 15.08 16.11
N ILE A 143 -11.54 15.32 15.27
CA ILE A 143 -11.72 15.47 13.82
C ILE A 143 -11.19 14.22 13.14
N GLN A 144 -12.05 13.60 12.28
CA GLN A 144 -11.64 12.44 11.50
C GLN A 144 -10.59 12.80 10.46
N HIS A 145 -9.66 11.88 10.21
CA HIS A 145 -8.76 11.97 9.07
C HIS A 145 -9.55 11.77 7.76
N THR A 146 -9.34 12.66 6.82
CA THR A 146 -9.98 12.61 5.49
C THR A 146 -8.93 12.78 4.39
N GLU A 147 -9.35 12.55 3.16
CA GLU A 147 -8.52 12.75 1.96
C GLU A 147 -8.07 14.21 1.77
N ALA A 148 -8.74 15.17 2.41
CA ALA A 148 -8.36 16.60 2.32
C ALA A 148 -7.16 16.97 3.18
N HIS A 149 -6.85 16.17 4.21
CA HIS A 149 -5.78 16.47 5.15
C HIS A 149 -4.39 16.15 4.61
N TRP A 150 -3.40 16.83 5.20
CA TRP A 150 -1.99 16.58 4.98
C TRP A 150 -1.24 16.54 6.32
N ASN A 151 -0.26 15.64 6.43
CA ASN A 151 0.58 15.51 7.61
C ASN A 151 1.68 16.58 7.63
N GLU A 152 1.28 17.85 7.84
CA GLU A 152 2.21 18.97 7.93
C GLU A 152 3.05 18.89 9.22
N ASN A 153 2.49 18.33 10.29
CA ASN A 153 3.16 18.23 11.58
C ASN A 153 4.43 17.37 11.52
N VAL A 154 4.40 16.26 10.78
CA VAL A 154 5.59 15.43 10.63
C VAL A 154 6.68 16.13 9.84
N LEU A 155 6.33 16.96 8.85
CA LEU A 155 7.32 17.74 8.09
C LEU A 155 8.04 18.74 8.98
N LYS A 156 7.30 19.50 9.79
CA LYS A 156 7.85 20.42 10.81
C LYS A 156 8.73 19.67 11.80
N THR A 157 8.24 18.54 12.34
CA THR A 157 8.99 17.73 13.31
C THR A 157 10.34 17.28 12.74
N VAL A 158 10.37 16.84 11.47
CA VAL A 158 11.64 16.40 10.86
C VAL A 158 12.52 17.58 10.47
N GLU A 159 11.96 18.72 10.10
CA GLU A 159 12.73 19.96 9.90
C GLU A 159 13.46 20.38 11.18
N GLU A 160 12.79 20.31 12.34
CA GLU A 160 13.36 20.66 13.64
C GLU A 160 14.39 19.65 14.15
N LYS A 161 14.09 18.33 14.03
CA LYS A 161 14.94 17.27 14.58
C LYS A 161 16.05 16.80 13.63
N GLY A 162 15.88 17.02 12.33
CA GLY A 162 16.80 16.54 11.29
C GLY A 162 17.01 15.02 11.41
N ASN A 163 18.26 14.58 11.31
CA ASN A 163 18.65 13.17 11.41
C ASN A 163 18.38 12.52 12.79
N LYS A 164 17.94 13.28 13.79
CA LYS A 164 17.51 12.76 15.09
C LYS A 164 16.05 12.31 15.11
N SER A 165 15.33 12.50 14.03
CA SER A 165 13.96 12.02 13.89
C SER A 165 13.90 10.51 13.96
N SER A 166 12.84 9.98 14.54
CA SER A 166 12.62 8.53 14.59
C SER A 166 12.38 7.95 13.18
N HIS A 167 12.65 6.65 13.01
CA HIS A 167 12.34 5.93 11.76
C HIS A 167 10.90 6.14 11.29
N ARG A 168 9.93 6.16 12.23
CA ARG A 168 8.51 6.41 11.94
C ARG A 168 8.27 7.83 11.42
N GLU A 169 8.88 8.83 12.02
CA GLU A 169 8.78 10.23 11.57
C GLU A 169 9.40 10.39 10.17
N MET A 170 10.60 9.85 9.95
CA MET A 170 11.28 9.83 8.65
C MET A 170 10.43 9.16 7.56
N TYR A 171 9.86 8.00 7.85
CA TYR A 171 8.98 7.29 6.92
C TYR A 171 7.74 8.12 6.57
N ARG A 172 7.04 8.66 7.58
CA ARG A 172 5.84 9.48 7.37
C ARG A 172 6.16 10.74 6.55
N ALA A 173 7.27 11.41 6.86
CA ALA A 173 7.72 12.58 6.12
C ALA A 173 8.08 12.22 4.66
N SER A 174 8.81 11.13 4.42
CA SER A 174 9.18 10.68 3.07
C SER A 174 7.95 10.41 2.19
N LYS A 175 6.93 9.76 2.74
CA LYS A 175 5.66 9.51 2.03
C LYS A 175 4.89 10.79 1.75
N THR A 176 4.84 11.71 2.73
CA THR A 176 4.17 13.01 2.56
C THR A 176 4.87 13.85 1.48
N LEU A 177 6.20 13.91 1.48
CA LEU A 177 6.98 14.64 0.48
C LEU A 177 6.82 14.04 -0.91
N ALA A 178 6.89 12.71 -1.05
CA ALA A 178 6.74 12.04 -2.34
C ALA A 178 5.35 12.24 -2.93
N GLU A 179 4.29 12.14 -2.14
CA GLU A 179 2.93 12.37 -2.61
C GLU A 179 2.70 13.84 -3.00
N LYS A 180 3.14 14.79 -2.16
CA LYS A 180 3.10 16.22 -2.51
C LYS A 180 3.86 16.54 -3.79
N ALA A 181 5.03 15.92 -3.99
CA ALA A 181 5.81 16.08 -5.21
C ALA A 181 5.07 15.55 -6.44
N ALA A 182 4.38 14.40 -6.34
CA ALA A 182 3.57 13.87 -7.43
C ALA A 182 2.41 14.81 -7.81
N TRP A 183 1.66 15.30 -6.83
CA TRP A 183 0.57 16.26 -7.07
C TRP A 183 1.08 17.58 -7.65
N LYS A 184 2.20 18.11 -7.12
CA LYS A 184 2.85 19.31 -7.64
C LYS A 184 3.25 19.11 -9.10
N TYR A 185 3.91 17.99 -9.40
CA TYR A 185 4.34 17.66 -10.76
C TYR A 185 3.17 17.65 -11.75
N VAL A 186 2.08 16.96 -11.41
CA VAL A 186 0.89 16.89 -12.27
C VAL A 186 0.26 18.27 -12.47
N ASN A 187 0.17 19.08 -11.41
CA ASN A 187 -0.39 20.42 -11.49
C ASN A 187 0.45 21.36 -12.35
N GLU A 188 1.79 21.34 -12.22
CA GLU A 188 2.71 22.17 -12.99
C GLU A 188 2.79 21.76 -14.47
N ASN A 189 2.48 20.50 -14.77
CA ASN A 189 2.47 19.97 -16.13
C ASN A 189 1.07 19.86 -16.76
N LYS A 190 0.06 20.44 -16.11
CA LYS A 190 -1.30 20.46 -16.63
C LYS A 190 -1.35 21.07 -18.04
N GLY A 191 -1.88 20.32 -19.02
CA GLY A 191 -1.84 20.72 -20.44
C GLY A 191 -0.65 20.15 -21.23
N HIS A 192 0.35 19.56 -20.56
CA HIS A 192 1.49 18.87 -21.19
C HIS A 192 1.53 17.37 -20.90
N ILE A 193 0.56 16.85 -20.14
CA ILE A 193 0.36 15.43 -19.83
C ILE A 193 -1.04 14.98 -20.23
N ASN A 194 -1.17 13.71 -20.61
CA ASN A 194 -2.42 13.13 -21.07
C ASN A 194 -3.08 12.24 -20.01
N TYR A 195 -2.61 12.28 -18.75
CA TYR A 195 -3.11 11.45 -17.65
C TYR A 195 -3.55 12.27 -16.46
N ASP A 196 -4.46 11.71 -15.69
CA ASP A 196 -4.75 12.15 -14.34
C ASP A 196 -3.99 11.31 -13.31
N LEU A 197 -3.87 11.85 -12.09
CA LEU A 197 -3.30 11.18 -10.94
C LEU A 197 -4.40 10.81 -9.96
N VAL A 198 -4.32 9.59 -9.44
CA VAL A 198 -5.05 9.12 -8.26
C VAL A 198 -4.02 8.63 -7.25
N THR A 199 -4.16 8.98 -5.98
CA THR A 199 -3.29 8.43 -4.94
C THR A 199 -4.08 7.52 -4.01
N ALA A 200 -3.58 6.32 -3.79
CA ALA A 200 -4.18 5.34 -2.90
C ALA A 200 -3.37 5.25 -1.61
N LEU A 201 -4.02 5.45 -0.47
CA LEU A 201 -3.42 5.69 0.84
C LEU A 201 -3.70 4.53 1.81
N PRO A 202 -2.99 3.39 1.70
CA PRO A 202 -3.18 2.30 2.62
C PRO A 202 -2.76 2.63 4.05
N SER A 203 -3.51 2.09 5.01
CA SER A 203 -3.09 1.86 6.37
C SER A 203 -2.21 0.60 6.47
N TYR A 204 -2.07 -0.03 7.64
CA TYR A 204 -1.36 -1.29 7.74
C TYR A 204 -2.06 -2.37 6.89
N ILE A 205 -1.40 -2.81 5.82
CA ILE A 205 -1.93 -3.86 4.96
C ILE A 205 -1.71 -5.21 5.64
N VAL A 206 -2.78 -5.98 5.83
CA VAL A 206 -2.79 -7.29 6.46
C VAL A 206 -3.43 -8.33 5.55
N GLY A 207 -3.14 -9.61 5.77
CA GLY A 207 -3.57 -10.74 4.96
C GLY A 207 -2.40 -11.64 4.59
N ALA A 208 -2.66 -12.83 4.07
CA ALA A 208 -1.62 -13.77 3.68
C ALA A 208 -0.87 -13.27 2.43
N PRO A 209 0.47 -13.34 2.35
CA PRO A 209 1.19 -13.13 1.10
C PRO A 209 0.84 -14.17 0.04
N MET A 210 0.65 -13.73 -1.19
CA MET A 210 0.40 -14.62 -2.34
C MET A 210 1.68 -15.19 -2.94
N HIS A 211 2.73 -14.37 -3.00
CA HIS A 211 4.02 -14.76 -3.57
C HIS A 211 4.85 -15.58 -2.57
N ASN A 212 5.82 -16.31 -3.09
CA ASN A 212 6.72 -17.05 -2.21
C ASN A 212 7.68 -16.09 -1.47
N VAL A 213 7.60 -16.12 -0.14
CA VAL A 213 8.44 -15.33 0.76
C VAL A 213 9.41 -16.29 1.44
N ALA A 214 10.71 -16.02 1.31
CA ALA A 214 11.76 -16.90 1.85
C ALA A 214 11.96 -16.71 3.36
N SER A 215 11.81 -15.48 3.87
CA SER A 215 11.88 -15.17 5.30
C SER A 215 10.86 -14.09 5.69
N ARG A 216 10.49 -14.06 6.96
CA ARG A 216 9.54 -13.07 7.49
C ARG A 216 10.02 -11.62 7.34
N ASP A 217 11.34 -11.39 7.35
CA ASP A 217 11.94 -10.06 7.24
C ASP A 217 11.67 -9.39 5.88
N GLN A 218 11.24 -10.17 4.88
CA GLN A 218 10.79 -9.65 3.59
C GLN A 218 9.37 -9.05 3.64
N LEU A 219 8.65 -9.24 4.75
CA LEU A 219 7.28 -8.74 4.98
C LEU A 219 7.31 -7.63 6.02
N THR A 220 7.53 -6.39 5.59
CA THR A 220 7.72 -5.26 6.52
C THR A 220 6.50 -4.97 7.41
N SER A 221 5.36 -4.61 6.82
CA SER A 221 4.14 -4.25 7.57
C SER A 221 3.48 -5.47 8.23
N THR A 222 3.28 -6.55 7.47
CA THR A 222 2.64 -7.77 7.96
C THR A 222 3.48 -8.44 9.04
N ASN A 223 4.81 -8.39 8.93
CA ASN A 223 5.72 -8.91 9.94
C ASN A 223 5.65 -8.10 11.24
N ALA A 224 5.59 -6.79 11.16
CA ALA A 224 5.43 -5.94 12.35
C ALA A 224 4.14 -6.30 13.12
N VAL A 225 3.04 -6.51 12.42
CA VAL A 225 1.78 -6.96 13.02
C VAL A 225 1.92 -8.35 13.65
N ALA A 226 2.34 -9.34 12.87
CA ALA A 226 2.41 -10.74 13.34
C ALA A 226 3.40 -10.95 14.49
N SER A 227 4.55 -10.26 14.48
CA SER A 227 5.54 -10.36 15.55
C SER A 227 5.09 -9.74 16.87
N SER A 228 4.21 -8.72 16.82
CA SER A 228 3.73 -8.02 18.01
C SER A 228 2.53 -8.69 18.68
N ILE A 229 1.79 -9.58 18.00
CA ILE A 229 0.61 -10.25 18.55
C ILE A 229 0.90 -11.01 19.87
N ARG A 230 2.06 -11.66 19.96
CA ARG A 230 2.45 -12.49 21.11
C ARG A 230 3.33 -11.79 22.14
N GLN A 231 3.65 -10.51 21.90
CA GLN A 231 4.45 -9.75 22.87
C GLN A 231 3.62 -9.46 24.12
N PRO A 232 4.20 -9.65 25.33
CA PRO A 232 3.55 -9.27 26.58
C PRO A 232 3.24 -7.77 26.59
N ARG A 233 2.06 -7.41 27.12
CA ARG A 233 1.66 -6.00 27.30
C ARG A 233 0.77 -5.84 28.53
N PRO A 234 0.75 -4.66 29.15
CA PRO A 234 -0.12 -4.39 30.28
C PRO A 234 -1.60 -4.39 29.85
N ALA A 235 -2.48 -4.79 30.78
CA ALA A 235 -3.91 -4.87 30.49
C ALA A 235 -4.55 -3.52 30.11
N SER A 236 -3.95 -2.41 30.53
CA SER A 236 -4.36 -1.04 30.17
C SER A 236 -4.27 -0.76 28.66
N GLU A 237 -3.42 -1.48 27.94
CA GLU A 237 -3.22 -1.29 26.49
C GLU A 237 -4.15 -2.14 25.63
N TYR A 238 -4.92 -3.09 26.22
CA TYR A 238 -5.71 -4.03 25.43
C TYR A 238 -6.78 -3.36 24.56
N THR A 239 -7.36 -2.26 25.03
CA THR A 239 -8.41 -1.51 24.34
C THR A 239 -7.88 -0.36 23.49
N ASP A 240 -6.57 -0.11 23.52
CA ASP A 240 -5.96 0.91 22.68
C ASP A 240 -5.93 0.44 21.22
N THR A 241 -6.06 1.37 20.28
CA THR A 241 -5.89 1.09 18.87
C THR A 241 -4.46 0.62 18.60
N ALA A 242 -4.34 -0.66 18.28
CA ALA A 242 -3.06 -1.26 17.89
C ALA A 242 -2.68 -0.87 16.46
N TYR A 243 -3.65 -1.01 15.56
CA TYR A 243 -3.47 -0.73 14.14
C TYR A 243 -4.74 -0.16 13.51
N TRP A 244 -4.58 0.82 12.64
CA TRP A 244 -5.48 1.06 11.54
C TRP A 244 -5.11 0.08 10.43
N PHE A 245 -6.04 -0.68 9.91
CA PHE A 245 -5.73 -1.77 8.99
C PHE A 245 -6.59 -1.73 7.73
N ILE A 246 -6.09 -2.39 6.70
CA ILE A 246 -6.84 -2.76 5.50
C ILE A 246 -6.42 -4.15 5.05
N HIS A 247 -7.37 -4.96 4.60
CA HIS A 247 -7.04 -6.24 3.99
C HIS A 247 -6.39 -6.04 2.61
N VAL A 248 -5.38 -6.83 2.29
CA VAL A 248 -4.61 -6.70 1.05
C VAL A 248 -5.49 -6.79 -0.21
N LYS A 249 -6.53 -7.63 -0.19
CA LYS A 249 -7.50 -7.75 -1.30
C LYS A 249 -8.36 -6.50 -1.47
N ASP A 250 -8.76 -5.85 -0.38
CA ASP A 250 -9.53 -4.60 -0.46
C ASP A 250 -8.68 -3.48 -1.03
N MET A 251 -7.42 -3.41 -0.61
CA MET A 251 -6.49 -2.42 -1.14
C MET A 251 -6.24 -2.63 -2.64
N ALA A 252 -6.10 -3.88 -3.08
CA ALA A 252 -5.98 -4.24 -4.50
C ALA A 252 -7.23 -3.84 -5.29
N ALA A 253 -8.41 -4.15 -4.77
CA ALA A 253 -9.67 -3.80 -5.40
C ALA A 253 -9.88 -2.28 -5.53
N LEU A 254 -9.47 -1.49 -4.51
CA LEU A 254 -9.48 -0.02 -4.57
C LEU A 254 -8.54 0.52 -5.68
N HIS A 255 -7.36 -0.08 -5.86
CA HIS A 255 -6.46 0.29 -6.95
C HIS A 255 -7.07 0.01 -8.33
N SER A 256 -7.69 -1.15 -8.51
CA SER A 256 -8.34 -1.49 -9.77
C SER A 256 -9.56 -0.62 -10.04
N ALA A 257 -10.39 -0.36 -9.02
CA ALA A 257 -11.53 0.54 -9.12
C ALA A 257 -11.08 1.97 -9.48
N ALA A 258 -9.93 2.42 -8.95
CA ALA A 258 -9.37 3.72 -9.29
C ALA A 258 -9.10 3.89 -10.80
N PHE A 259 -8.89 2.82 -11.57
CA PHE A 259 -8.76 2.91 -13.03
C PHE A 259 -10.11 3.07 -13.73
N SER A 260 -11.10 2.27 -13.36
CA SER A 260 -12.40 2.21 -14.05
C SER A 260 -13.36 3.33 -13.65
N GLU A 261 -13.27 3.83 -12.42
CA GLU A 261 -14.20 4.86 -11.95
C GLU A 261 -13.83 6.26 -12.45
N PRO A 262 -14.73 6.93 -13.20
CA PRO A 262 -14.45 8.26 -13.74
C PRO A 262 -14.22 9.32 -12.67
N ASP A 263 -14.95 9.26 -11.56
CA ASP A 263 -14.85 10.22 -10.46
C ASP A 263 -13.61 10.02 -9.56
N ALA A 264 -12.82 8.96 -9.80
CA ALA A 264 -11.55 8.79 -9.12
C ALA A 264 -10.47 9.77 -9.61
N ALA A 265 -10.65 10.39 -10.77
CA ALA A 265 -9.70 11.34 -11.35
C ALA A 265 -9.39 12.51 -10.40
N GLY A 266 -8.12 12.69 -10.06
CA GLY A 266 -7.71 13.78 -9.17
C GLY A 266 -8.00 13.54 -7.69
N HIS A 267 -8.43 12.33 -7.30
CA HIS A 267 -8.76 12.01 -5.91
C HIS A 267 -7.62 11.26 -5.19
N ARG A 268 -7.63 11.41 -3.87
CA ARG A 268 -6.92 10.58 -2.91
C ARG A 268 -7.91 9.54 -2.40
N ILE A 269 -7.49 8.31 -2.14
CA ILE A 269 -8.36 7.20 -1.74
C ILE A 269 -7.81 6.58 -0.45
N LEU A 270 -8.52 6.72 0.66
CA LEU A 270 -8.14 6.14 1.94
C LEU A 270 -8.36 4.62 1.95
N GLY A 271 -7.27 3.88 2.15
CA GLY A 271 -7.30 2.43 2.36
C GLY A 271 -7.30 2.09 3.85
N VAL A 272 -8.42 2.34 4.54
CA VAL A 272 -8.58 2.06 5.98
C VAL A 272 -9.90 1.33 6.20
N ALA A 273 -9.85 0.05 6.58
CA ALA A 273 -11.04 -0.74 6.86
C ALA A 273 -11.61 -0.45 8.26
N GLY A 274 -10.73 -0.19 9.22
CA GLY A 274 -11.10 0.13 10.59
C GLY A 274 -9.92 0.20 11.55
N ASP A 275 -10.26 0.37 12.83
CA ASP A 275 -9.34 0.38 13.95
C ASP A 275 -9.35 -1.01 14.61
N ALA A 276 -8.21 -1.63 14.76
CA ALA A 276 -8.07 -2.87 15.51
C ALA A 276 -7.38 -2.58 16.84
N SER A 277 -8.06 -2.83 17.96
CA SER A 277 -7.41 -2.88 19.27
C SER A 277 -6.69 -4.22 19.47
N TRP A 278 -5.82 -4.29 20.46
CA TRP A 278 -5.19 -5.57 20.80
C TRP A 278 -6.23 -6.60 21.22
N GLN A 279 -7.30 -6.20 21.95
CA GLN A 279 -8.35 -7.10 22.35
C GLN A 279 -9.13 -7.64 21.16
N ASP A 280 -9.44 -6.81 20.16
CA ASP A 280 -10.12 -7.26 18.94
C ASP A 280 -9.31 -8.32 18.20
N ILE A 281 -7.97 -8.09 18.10
CA ILE A 281 -7.06 -9.05 17.47
C ILE A 281 -7.01 -10.36 18.27
N TYR A 282 -6.92 -10.27 19.61
CA TYR A 282 -6.90 -11.46 20.46
C TYR A 282 -8.21 -12.25 20.38
N ASP A 283 -9.35 -11.57 20.40
CA ASP A 283 -10.66 -12.21 20.28
C ASP A 283 -10.80 -12.93 18.93
N ALA A 284 -10.42 -12.26 17.83
CA ALA A 284 -10.44 -12.84 16.48
C ALA A 284 -9.56 -14.10 16.35
N LEU A 285 -8.40 -14.12 17.00
CA LEU A 285 -7.44 -15.24 16.91
C LEU A 285 -7.73 -16.35 17.93
N ASN A 286 -8.42 -16.06 19.02
CA ASN A 286 -8.86 -17.05 20.01
C ASN A 286 -10.21 -17.72 19.68
N GLU A 287 -10.93 -17.24 18.68
CA GLU A 287 -12.14 -17.88 18.17
C GLU A 287 -11.82 -19.25 17.56
N TYR A 288 -12.76 -20.19 17.66
CA TYR A 288 -12.52 -21.57 17.18
C TYR A 288 -12.38 -21.64 15.63
N PRO A 289 -11.37 -22.38 15.13
CA PRO A 289 -10.24 -22.97 15.84
C PRO A 289 -9.26 -21.89 16.31
N ALA A 290 -8.92 -21.91 17.60
CA ALA A 290 -8.05 -20.93 18.23
C ALA A 290 -6.59 -21.12 17.81
N PHE A 291 -5.88 -20.02 17.65
CA PHE A 291 -4.45 -20.07 17.39
C PHE A 291 -3.65 -20.25 18.69
N PRO A 292 -2.61 -21.12 18.69
CA PRO A 292 -1.86 -21.39 19.92
C PRO A 292 -1.00 -20.19 20.36
N LYS A 293 -0.86 -20.07 21.69
CA LYS A 293 -0.03 -19.03 22.34
C LYS A 293 -0.45 -17.58 22.07
N VAL A 294 -1.64 -17.34 21.55
CA VAL A 294 -2.20 -15.99 21.46
C VAL A 294 -2.71 -15.60 22.85
N PRO A 295 -2.36 -14.41 23.36
CA PRO A 295 -2.92 -13.91 24.62
C PRO A 295 -4.45 -13.84 24.53
N ARG A 296 -5.12 -14.11 25.65
CA ARG A 296 -6.60 -13.96 25.72
C ARG A 296 -7.01 -12.51 25.99
N GLY A 297 -6.08 -11.71 26.49
CA GLY A 297 -6.39 -10.36 26.94
C GLY A 297 -7.44 -10.34 28.05
N ASN A 298 -8.36 -9.39 27.99
CA ASN A 298 -9.53 -9.30 28.87
C ASN A 298 -10.82 -9.38 28.02
N PRO A 299 -11.40 -10.56 27.81
CA PRO A 299 -12.61 -10.71 26.97
C PRO A 299 -13.85 -9.96 27.49
N ARG A 300 -13.79 -9.40 28.70
CA ARG A 300 -14.86 -8.55 29.26
C ARG A 300 -14.75 -7.09 28.82
N SER A 301 -13.55 -6.65 28.50
CA SER A 301 -13.30 -5.37 27.84
C SER A 301 -13.34 -5.57 26.33
N ARG A 302 -14.53 -5.84 25.78
CA ARG A 302 -14.66 -5.97 24.34
C ARG A 302 -14.13 -4.71 23.68
N GLY A 303 -13.28 -4.92 22.69
CA GLY A 303 -12.91 -3.89 21.74
C GLY A 303 -14.15 -3.30 21.05
N ARG A 304 -13.94 -2.36 20.19
CA ARG A 304 -15.04 -1.70 19.47
C ARG A 304 -15.67 -2.70 18.50
N PRO A 305 -17.01 -2.65 18.32
CA PRO A 305 -17.64 -3.45 17.27
C PRO A 305 -17.05 -3.08 15.90
N ASP A 306 -17.11 -4.00 14.97
CA ASP A 306 -16.58 -3.96 13.58
C ASP A 306 -17.28 -2.90 12.70
N SER A 307 -17.58 -1.74 13.26
CA SER A 307 -18.43 -0.68 12.71
C SER A 307 -17.63 0.42 11.97
N GLY A 308 -16.46 0.09 11.46
CA GLY A 308 -15.60 1.06 10.79
C GLY A 308 -14.66 1.79 11.76
N SER A 309 -13.97 2.80 11.24
CA SER A 309 -13.12 3.66 12.06
C SER A 309 -13.86 4.92 12.47
N LYS A 310 -13.74 5.31 13.74
CA LYS A 310 -14.20 6.63 14.18
C LYS A 310 -13.16 7.73 13.93
N ASP A 311 -11.91 7.32 13.68
CA ASP A 311 -10.82 8.24 13.44
C ASP A 311 -10.67 8.60 11.95
N TRP A 312 -11.40 7.88 11.04
CA TRP A 312 -11.26 8.00 9.59
C TRP A 312 -12.62 8.10 8.89
N ASP A 313 -12.77 9.08 8.01
CA ASP A 313 -13.86 9.08 7.04
C ASP A 313 -13.44 8.27 5.80
N THR A 314 -14.01 7.09 5.64
CA THR A 314 -13.76 6.19 4.52
C THR A 314 -14.98 6.03 3.60
N SER A 315 -15.90 6.97 3.64
CA SER A 315 -17.15 6.93 2.87
C SER A 315 -16.89 6.84 1.36
N TYR A 316 -15.89 7.59 0.87
CA TYR A 316 -15.50 7.54 -0.54
C TYR A 316 -14.96 6.16 -0.94
N SER A 317 -14.04 5.62 -0.17
CA SER A 317 -13.45 4.30 -0.45
C SER A 317 -14.48 3.17 -0.41
N ARG A 318 -15.44 3.20 0.53
CA ARG A 318 -16.54 2.23 0.61
C ARG A 318 -17.44 2.32 -0.62
N ARG A 319 -17.80 3.53 -1.06
CA ARG A 319 -18.55 3.73 -2.29
C ARG A 319 -17.80 3.20 -3.50
N LEU A 320 -16.51 3.50 -3.61
CA LEU A 320 -15.65 3.05 -4.71
C LEU A 320 -15.51 1.53 -4.74
N LEU A 321 -15.39 0.89 -3.57
CA LEU A 321 -15.29 -0.56 -3.45
C LEU A 321 -16.62 -1.28 -3.76
N GLY A 322 -17.75 -0.60 -3.54
CA GLY A 322 -19.11 -1.15 -3.78
C GLY A 322 -19.53 -2.26 -2.82
N ARG A 323 -18.77 -2.49 -1.75
CA ARG A 323 -19.04 -3.46 -0.68
C ARG A 323 -18.34 -3.06 0.61
N GLU A 324 -18.69 -3.73 1.70
CA GLU A 324 -17.97 -3.59 2.96
C GLU A 324 -16.52 -4.10 2.86
N PHE A 325 -15.64 -3.50 3.65
CA PHE A 325 -14.28 -3.97 3.80
C PHE A 325 -14.22 -5.33 4.52
N ILE A 326 -13.20 -6.10 4.22
CA ILE A 326 -12.88 -7.33 4.94
C ILE A 326 -12.50 -6.97 6.39
N GLY A 327 -13.24 -7.54 7.35
CA GLY A 327 -13.12 -7.19 8.77
C GLY A 327 -11.88 -7.78 9.46
N ILE A 328 -11.73 -7.43 10.75
CA ILE A 328 -10.61 -7.80 11.62
C ILE A 328 -10.39 -9.31 11.63
N LYS A 329 -11.46 -10.08 11.86
CA LYS A 329 -11.37 -11.54 12.00
C LYS A 329 -10.68 -12.19 10.80
N GLN A 330 -11.17 -11.96 9.60
CA GLN A 330 -10.59 -12.56 8.39
C GLN A 330 -9.17 -12.05 8.18
N SER A 331 -8.95 -10.74 8.29
CA SER A 331 -7.68 -10.09 8.02
C SER A 331 -6.54 -10.63 8.87
N PHE A 332 -6.75 -10.75 10.18
CA PHE A 332 -5.70 -11.20 11.09
C PHE A 332 -5.57 -12.73 11.13
N ARG A 333 -6.67 -13.48 10.93
CA ARG A 333 -6.60 -14.95 10.84
C ARG A 333 -5.86 -15.41 9.59
N GLU A 334 -6.14 -14.88 8.40
CA GLU A 334 -5.40 -15.22 7.17
C GLU A 334 -3.90 -14.94 7.32
N THR A 335 -3.54 -13.81 7.96
CA THR A 335 -2.15 -13.48 8.27
C THR A 335 -1.52 -14.54 9.16
N GLU A 336 -2.17 -14.87 10.27
CA GLU A 336 -1.65 -15.84 11.25
C GLU A 336 -1.56 -17.25 10.68
N GLU A 337 -2.54 -17.70 9.90
CA GLU A 337 -2.51 -18.99 9.20
C GLU A 337 -1.31 -19.12 8.27
N TYR A 338 -0.99 -18.05 7.53
CA TYR A 338 0.20 -18.01 6.69
C TYR A 338 1.48 -18.18 7.51
N TYR A 339 1.60 -17.44 8.62
CA TYR A 339 2.77 -17.53 9.51
C TYR A 339 2.92 -18.92 10.13
N GLN A 340 1.81 -19.57 10.51
CA GLN A 340 1.83 -20.94 11.00
C GLN A 340 2.28 -21.93 9.94
N LYS A 341 1.75 -21.84 8.72
CA LYS A 341 2.16 -22.71 7.60
C LYS A 341 3.64 -22.60 7.28
N LYS A 342 4.23 -21.42 7.49
CA LYS A 342 5.67 -21.16 7.30
C LYS A 342 6.52 -21.55 8.52
N GLY A 343 5.93 -21.92 9.65
CA GLY A 343 6.65 -22.16 10.90
C GLY A 343 7.17 -20.89 11.58
N TRP A 344 6.67 -19.72 11.21
CA TRP A 344 7.15 -18.42 11.70
C TRP A 344 6.36 -17.86 12.89
N ALA A 345 5.20 -18.43 13.19
CA ALA A 345 4.27 -17.91 14.21
C ALA A 345 4.87 -17.83 15.64
N PHE A 346 5.95 -18.55 15.92
CA PHE A 346 6.56 -18.65 17.25
C PHE A 346 8.02 -18.22 17.26
N MET A 347 8.52 -17.68 16.16
CA MET A 347 9.89 -17.16 16.12
C MET A 347 9.95 -15.81 16.85
N PRO A 348 10.96 -15.59 17.71
CA PRO A 348 11.16 -14.33 18.41
C PRO A 348 11.45 -13.19 17.45
#